data_6b95525fb6d8a07e049c539597c5f73d
#
_entry.id   6b95525fb6d8a07e049c539597c5f73d
#
_cell.length_a   1.000
_cell.length_b   1.000
_cell.length_c   1.000
_cell.angle_alpha   90.00
_cell.angle_beta   90.00
_cell.angle_gamma   90.00
#
_symmetry.space_group_name_H-M   'P 1'
#
loop_
_entity.id
_entity.type
_entity.pdbx_description
1 polymer ?
#
loop_
_entity_poly.entity_id
_entity_poly.type
_entity_poly.pdbx_seq_one_letter_code
_entity_poly.pdbx_strand_id
1 'polypeptide(L)'
;MLIKYPKPLILLMTFTFTVVLFGCQSVSLNPPKDSLTFIDTQKFDTELANSLVNNKNPVDVDFYNPVSPNQMPPRLEKWIAVAETTGGKITVTQPPNELAPKDPILLLGLFTGIWQAIKLMGGQYASYTAEEGAKNRDVNIALGRNAQGGLFVQKVIFTPREIK
;
A
#
# COMPACT_ATOMS: atom_id res chain seq x y z
N MET A 1 71.56 19.23 5.08
CA MET A 1 71.15 18.58 3.81
C MET A 1 69.63 18.46 3.85
N LEU A 2 68.90 19.40 3.23
CA LEU A 2 67.43 19.52 3.28
C LEU A 2 66.84 18.82 2.04
N ILE A 3 66.11 17.73 2.28
CA ILE A 3 65.43 17.00 1.24
C ILE A 3 64.10 17.74 0.93
N LYS A 4 64.03 18.34 -0.23
CA LYS A 4 62.88 19.08 -0.76
C LYS A 4 61.93 18.09 -1.43
N TYR A 5 60.82 17.74 -0.76
CA TYR A 5 59.79 16.90 -1.38
C TYR A 5 58.96 17.70 -2.40
N PRO A 6 58.68 17.15 -3.58
CA PRO A 6 57.90 17.84 -4.61
C PRO A 6 56.41 17.85 -4.22
N LYS A 7 55.81 19.04 -4.20
CA LYS A 7 54.41 19.33 -3.90
C LYS A 7 53.31 18.80 -4.83
N PRO A 8 53.57 18.15 -5.98
CA PRO A 8 52.44 17.71 -6.83
C PRO A 8 51.86 16.34 -6.48
N LEU A 9 52.47 15.57 -5.55
CA LEU A 9 51.98 14.20 -5.27
C LEU A 9 50.75 14.15 -4.32
N ILE A 10 50.50 15.21 -3.57
CA ILE A 10 49.38 15.26 -2.58
C ILE A 10 48.07 15.63 -3.27
N LEU A 11 48.12 16.32 -4.43
CA LEU A 11 46.90 16.76 -5.14
C LEU A 11 46.21 15.66 -5.91
N LEU A 12 46.87 14.55 -6.21
CA LEU A 12 46.32 13.45 -7.00
C LEU A 12 45.56 12.42 -6.16
N MET A 13 45.77 12.39 -4.84
CA MET A 13 45.09 11.43 -3.95
C MET A 13 43.74 11.90 -3.40
N THR A 14 43.42 13.19 -3.50
CA THR A 14 42.17 13.75 -3.00
C THR A 14 41.02 13.70 -4.01
N PHE A 15 41.32 13.41 -5.27
CA PHE A 15 40.28 13.40 -6.33
C PHE A 15 39.63 12.02 -6.57
N THR A 16 40.19 10.95 -6.02
CA THR A 16 39.66 9.59 -6.23
C THR A 16 38.63 9.14 -5.20
N PHE A 17 38.34 9.94 -4.16
CA PHE A 17 37.44 9.51 -3.07
C PHE A 17 36.02 10.07 -3.16
N THR A 18 35.71 10.91 -4.13
CA THR A 18 34.40 11.60 -4.23
C THR A 18 33.41 10.98 -5.20
N VAL A 19 33.69 9.84 -5.83
CA VAL A 19 32.83 9.27 -6.89
C VAL A 19 31.98 8.06 -6.41
N VAL A 20 32.04 7.64 -5.16
CA VAL A 20 31.41 6.37 -4.71
C VAL A 20 30.09 6.55 -3.92
N LEU A 21 29.51 7.75 -3.82
CA LEU A 21 28.26 7.98 -3.07
C LEU A 21 27.06 8.38 -3.92
N PHE A 22 27.06 8.15 -5.20
CA PHE A 22 25.78 8.07 -5.94
C PHE A 22 25.24 6.67 -5.77
N GLY A 23 24.67 6.39 -4.59
CA GLY A 23 23.83 5.25 -4.36
C GLY A 23 22.73 5.25 -5.43
N CYS A 24 22.69 4.20 -6.25
CA CYS A 24 21.60 3.92 -7.17
C CYS A 24 20.29 3.90 -6.38
N GLN A 25 19.58 5.01 -6.33
CA GLN A 25 18.15 4.97 -6.15
C GLN A 25 17.64 4.24 -7.39
N SER A 26 17.30 2.99 -7.22
CA SER A 26 16.52 2.23 -8.22
C SER A 26 15.16 2.93 -8.32
N VAL A 27 15.08 3.93 -9.20
CA VAL A 27 13.82 4.50 -9.62
C VAL A 27 13.07 3.33 -10.24
N SER A 28 11.99 2.89 -9.59
CA SER A 28 11.08 1.92 -10.17
C SER A 28 10.57 2.52 -11.48
N LEU A 29 11.03 1.96 -12.60
CA LEU A 29 10.69 2.42 -13.95
C LEU A 29 9.24 2.03 -14.33
N ASN A 30 8.51 1.38 -13.44
CA ASN A 30 7.13 1.03 -13.70
C ASN A 30 6.24 2.25 -13.47
N PRO A 31 5.45 2.67 -14.47
CA PRO A 31 4.49 3.75 -14.29
C PRO A 31 3.46 3.38 -13.20
N PRO A 32 2.91 4.37 -12.47
CA PRO A 32 1.83 4.13 -11.52
C PRO A 32 0.63 3.54 -12.26
N LYS A 33 -0.07 2.60 -11.64
CA LYS A 33 -1.22 1.88 -12.22
C LYS A 33 -2.49 2.29 -11.49
N ASP A 34 -3.58 2.44 -12.24
CA ASP A 34 -4.92 2.65 -11.68
C ASP A 34 -5.56 1.34 -11.20
N SER A 35 -5.07 0.19 -11.67
CA SER A 35 -5.51 -1.15 -11.25
C SER A 35 -4.33 -2.10 -11.11
N LEU A 36 -4.38 -2.91 -10.07
CA LEU A 36 -3.40 -3.94 -9.72
C LEU A 36 -4.13 -5.24 -9.39
N THR A 37 -3.58 -6.37 -9.85
CA THR A 37 -4.05 -7.68 -9.38
C THR A 37 -3.31 -8.06 -8.11
N PHE A 38 -4.03 -8.43 -7.06
CA PHE A 38 -3.42 -8.86 -5.82
C PHE A 38 -2.61 -10.15 -6.01
N ILE A 39 -1.35 -10.09 -5.60
CA ILE A 39 -0.44 -11.23 -5.49
C ILE A 39 0.28 -11.09 -4.15
N ASP A 40 0.30 -12.14 -3.34
CA ASP A 40 0.94 -12.08 -2.01
C ASP A 40 2.48 -12.11 -2.10
N THR A 41 3.05 -11.01 -2.56
CA THR A 41 4.49 -10.81 -2.76
C THR A 41 4.93 -9.40 -2.38
N GLN A 42 6.20 -9.24 -2.03
CA GLN A 42 6.80 -7.92 -1.79
C GLN A 42 6.76 -7.03 -3.05
N LYS A 43 6.78 -7.62 -4.25
CA LYS A 43 6.64 -6.88 -5.50
C LYS A 43 5.30 -6.17 -5.57
N PHE A 44 4.21 -6.83 -5.14
CA PHE A 44 2.89 -6.20 -5.05
C PHE A 44 2.91 -4.97 -4.13
N ASP A 45 3.54 -5.06 -2.95
CA ASP A 45 3.66 -3.92 -2.03
C ASP A 45 4.38 -2.74 -2.69
N THR A 46 5.47 -3.01 -3.42
CA THR A 46 6.21 -1.97 -4.13
C THR A 46 5.39 -1.33 -5.23
N GLU A 47 4.65 -2.11 -6.01
CA GLU A 47 3.79 -1.60 -7.08
C GLU A 47 2.60 -0.83 -6.52
N LEU A 48 1.97 -1.32 -5.45
CA LEU A 48 0.88 -0.63 -4.78
C LEU A 48 1.36 0.68 -4.15
N ALA A 49 2.47 0.66 -3.42
CA ALA A 49 3.07 1.87 -2.84
C ALA A 49 3.31 2.93 -3.92
N ASN A 50 3.96 2.55 -5.02
CA ASN A 50 4.25 3.45 -6.13
C ASN A 50 2.97 4.02 -6.75
N SER A 51 1.96 3.18 -6.95
CA SER A 51 0.67 3.60 -7.51
C SER A 51 -0.07 4.55 -6.57
N LEU A 52 -0.11 4.25 -5.27
CA LEU A 52 -0.78 5.10 -4.29
C LEU A 52 -0.08 6.45 -4.08
N VAL A 53 1.26 6.50 -4.12
CA VAL A 53 1.99 7.77 -3.93
C VAL A 53 1.87 8.68 -5.15
N ASN A 54 1.97 8.11 -6.36
CA ASN A 54 2.10 8.90 -7.58
C ASN A 54 0.76 9.11 -8.31
N ASN A 55 -0.30 8.40 -7.93
CA ASN A 55 -1.59 8.49 -8.58
C ASN A 55 -2.55 9.41 -7.83
N LYS A 56 -3.15 10.36 -8.56
CA LYS A 56 -4.23 11.23 -8.05
C LYS A 56 -5.61 10.59 -8.22
N ASN A 57 -5.70 9.51 -8.97
CA ASN A 57 -6.92 8.75 -9.19
C ASN A 57 -7.08 7.65 -8.13
N PRO A 58 -8.26 7.08 -7.98
CA PRO A 58 -8.45 5.85 -7.24
C PRO A 58 -7.57 4.73 -7.80
N VAL A 59 -7.07 3.86 -6.91
CA VAL A 59 -6.30 2.66 -7.28
C VAL A 59 -7.10 1.45 -6.87
N ASP A 60 -7.44 0.62 -7.86
CA ASP A 60 -8.18 -0.61 -7.67
C ASP A 60 -7.22 -1.79 -7.42
N VAL A 61 -7.52 -2.61 -6.44
CA VAL A 61 -6.85 -3.90 -6.21
C VAL A 61 -7.85 -5.01 -6.48
N ASP A 62 -7.68 -5.70 -7.60
CA ASP A 62 -8.52 -6.79 -8.04
C ASP A 62 -7.97 -8.14 -7.56
N PHE A 63 -8.84 -9.15 -7.41
CA PHE A 63 -8.45 -10.51 -7.07
C PHE A 63 -8.59 -11.44 -8.27
N TYR A 64 -7.57 -12.27 -8.49
CA TYR A 64 -7.63 -13.30 -9.53
C TYR A 64 -8.69 -14.37 -9.23
N ASN A 65 -8.82 -14.74 -7.95
CA ASN A 65 -9.83 -15.67 -7.47
C ASN A 65 -10.71 -14.97 -6.43
N PRO A 66 -12.00 -15.33 -6.34
CA PRO A 66 -12.88 -14.81 -5.29
C PRO A 66 -12.31 -15.06 -3.90
N VAL A 67 -12.21 -14.01 -3.09
CA VAL A 67 -11.74 -14.06 -1.71
C VAL A 67 -12.91 -13.88 -0.77
N SER A 68 -13.07 -14.77 0.20
CA SER A 68 -14.09 -14.64 1.23
C SER A 68 -13.77 -13.44 2.15
N PRO A 69 -14.76 -12.65 2.59
CA PRO A 69 -14.51 -11.49 3.45
C PRO A 69 -13.72 -11.81 4.73
N ASN A 70 -13.96 -12.99 5.33
CA ASN A 70 -13.25 -13.46 6.52
C ASN A 70 -11.87 -14.07 6.24
N GLN A 71 -11.46 -14.13 4.98
CA GLN A 71 -10.18 -14.66 4.53
C GLN A 71 -9.41 -13.62 3.69
N MET A 72 -9.61 -12.34 4.01
CA MET A 72 -8.83 -11.27 3.41
C MET A 72 -7.33 -11.54 3.63
N PRO A 73 -6.49 -11.40 2.59
CA PRO A 73 -5.06 -11.62 2.75
C PRO A 73 -4.44 -10.67 3.80
N PRO A 74 -3.67 -11.17 4.78
CA PRO A 74 -3.09 -10.36 5.85
C PRO A 74 -2.23 -9.20 5.33
N ARG A 75 -1.60 -9.38 4.18
CA ARG A 75 -0.84 -8.32 3.50
C ARG A 75 -1.73 -7.14 3.13
N LEU A 76 -2.90 -7.40 2.53
CA LEU A 76 -3.83 -6.34 2.14
C LEU A 76 -4.54 -5.73 3.35
N GLU A 77 -4.82 -6.53 4.40
CA GLU A 77 -5.37 -6.03 5.66
C GLU A 77 -4.48 -4.95 6.29
N LYS A 78 -3.14 -5.08 6.19
CA LYS A 78 -2.21 -4.05 6.66
C LYS A 78 -2.36 -2.74 5.90
N TRP A 79 -2.47 -2.78 4.58
CA TRP A 79 -2.68 -1.59 3.76
C TRP A 79 -3.97 -0.87 4.13
N ILE A 80 -5.06 -1.62 4.31
CA ILE A 80 -6.35 -1.08 4.73
C ILE A 80 -6.27 -0.49 6.15
N ALA A 81 -5.58 -1.18 7.07
CA ALA A 81 -5.41 -0.72 8.44
C ALA A 81 -4.57 0.58 8.51
N VAL A 82 -3.53 0.73 7.67
CA VAL A 82 -2.77 1.99 7.60
C VAL A 82 -3.65 3.13 7.11
N ALA A 83 -4.48 2.91 6.09
CA ALA A 83 -5.41 3.93 5.62
C ALA A 83 -6.36 4.39 6.74
N GLU A 84 -6.98 3.47 7.45
CA GLU A 84 -7.93 3.77 8.54
C GLU A 84 -7.24 4.48 9.71
N THR A 85 -6.14 3.94 10.19
CA THR A 85 -5.42 4.50 11.34
C THR A 85 -4.81 5.88 11.07
N THR A 86 -4.65 6.26 9.82
CA THR A 86 -4.26 7.62 9.39
C THR A 86 -5.44 8.53 9.06
N GLY A 87 -6.65 8.13 9.46
CA GLY A 87 -7.88 8.90 9.38
C GLY A 87 -8.68 8.67 8.09
N GLY A 88 -8.31 7.68 7.26
CA GLY A 88 -9.11 7.25 6.13
C GLY A 88 -10.38 6.53 6.58
N LYS A 89 -11.42 6.59 5.77
CA LYS A 89 -12.69 5.91 6.02
C LYS A 89 -12.73 4.57 5.30
N ILE A 90 -13.07 3.50 6.01
CA ILE A 90 -13.37 2.21 5.40
C ILE A 90 -14.86 2.12 5.12
N THR A 91 -15.22 1.78 3.90
CA THR A 91 -16.59 1.52 3.47
C THR A 91 -16.68 0.14 2.81
N VAL A 92 -17.83 -0.51 2.92
CA VAL A 92 -18.12 -1.76 2.24
C VAL A 92 -19.33 -1.54 1.35
N THR A 93 -19.19 -1.85 0.08
CA THR A 93 -20.28 -1.79 -0.90
C THR A 93 -20.60 -3.20 -1.40
N GLN A 94 -21.87 -3.46 -1.65
CA GLN A 94 -22.33 -4.74 -2.18
C GLN A 94 -23.27 -4.52 -3.36
N PRO A 95 -23.42 -5.52 -4.27
CA PRO A 95 -24.40 -5.45 -5.32
C PRO A 95 -25.81 -5.25 -4.74
N PRO A 96 -26.67 -4.47 -5.40
CA PRO A 96 -28.05 -4.29 -4.96
C PRO A 96 -28.75 -5.64 -4.88
N ASN A 97 -29.25 -5.97 -3.71
CA ASN A 97 -30.07 -7.15 -3.48
C ASN A 97 -31.06 -6.82 -2.34
N GLU A 98 -32.32 -7.17 -2.53
CA GLU A 98 -33.40 -6.91 -1.55
C GLU A 98 -33.18 -7.62 -0.21
N LEU A 99 -32.48 -8.76 -0.21
CA LEU A 99 -32.19 -9.58 0.96
C LEU A 99 -30.85 -9.25 1.65
N ALA A 100 -30.10 -8.27 1.14
CA ALA A 100 -28.80 -7.94 1.69
C ALA A 100 -28.93 -7.03 2.91
N PRO A 101 -28.09 -7.22 3.95
CA PRO A 101 -27.98 -6.25 5.02
C PRO A 101 -27.66 -4.87 4.45
N LYS A 102 -28.54 -3.91 4.64
CA LYS A 102 -28.31 -2.53 4.18
C LYS A 102 -27.43 -1.73 5.14
N ASP A 103 -27.11 -2.29 6.30
CA ASP A 103 -26.30 -1.63 7.31
C ASP A 103 -24.80 -1.81 7.02
N PRO A 104 -24.06 -0.74 6.70
CA PRO A 104 -22.63 -0.78 6.45
C PRO A 104 -21.83 -1.34 7.64
N ILE A 105 -22.31 -1.16 8.87
CA ILE A 105 -21.64 -1.61 10.09
C ILE A 105 -21.66 -3.15 10.17
N LEU A 106 -22.78 -3.77 9.81
CA LEU A 106 -22.89 -5.23 9.78
C LEU A 106 -21.96 -5.84 8.72
N LEU A 107 -21.81 -5.17 7.58
CA LEU A 107 -20.89 -5.61 6.52
C LEU A 107 -19.43 -5.52 6.93
N LEU A 108 -19.05 -4.47 7.67
CA LEU A 108 -17.70 -4.32 8.21
C LEU A 108 -17.37 -5.43 9.22
N GLY A 109 -18.36 -5.93 9.96
CA GLY A 109 -18.19 -7.06 10.88
C GLY A 109 -17.73 -8.37 10.22
N LEU A 110 -17.87 -8.51 8.89
CA LEU A 110 -17.35 -9.65 8.14
C LEU A 110 -15.82 -9.66 8.02
N PHE A 111 -15.16 -8.54 8.25
CA PHE A 111 -13.71 -8.36 8.08
C PHE A 111 -12.96 -8.37 9.40
N THR A 112 -13.03 -9.49 10.13
CA THR A 112 -12.41 -9.61 11.48
C THR A 112 -10.91 -9.38 11.47
N GLY A 113 -10.20 -9.78 10.40
CA GLY A 113 -8.76 -9.61 10.26
C GLY A 113 -8.34 -8.14 10.14
N ILE A 114 -9.10 -7.31 9.43
CA ILE A 114 -8.84 -5.86 9.34
C ILE A 114 -8.89 -5.23 10.74
N TRP A 115 -9.89 -5.56 11.55
CA TRP A 115 -10.00 -5.03 12.91
C TRP A 115 -8.89 -5.50 13.84
N GLN A 116 -8.40 -6.73 13.66
CA GLN A 116 -7.21 -7.21 14.37
C GLN A 116 -5.96 -6.45 13.94
N ALA A 117 -5.78 -6.24 12.63
CA ALA A 117 -4.66 -5.47 12.10
C ALA A 117 -4.66 -4.02 12.63
N ILE A 118 -5.82 -3.35 12.63
CA ILE A 118 -5.97 -2.00 13.19
C ILE A 118 -5.59 -1.96 14.68
N LYS A 119 -6.04 -2.91 15.47
CA LYS A 119 -5.70 -3.00 16.90
C LYS A 119 -4.20 -3.20 17.13
N LEU A 120 -3.57 -4.06 16.33
CA LEU A 120 -2.13 -4.34 16.42
C LEU A 120 -1.30 -3.13 15.99
N MET A 121 -1.75 -2.37 15.00
CA MET A 121 -1.06 -1.17 14.52
C MET A 121 -1.22 0.02 15.45
N GLY A 122 -2.28 0.14 16.22
CA GLY A 122 -2.53 1.26 17.14
C GLY A 122 -1.42 1.51 18.18
N GLY A 123 -0.44 0.59 18.31
CA GLY A 123 0.73 0.72 19.18
C GLY A 123 2.09 0.82 18.47
N GLN A 124 2.18 0.61 17.16
CA GLN A 124 3.47 0.46 16.45
C GLN A 124 3.53 1.17 15.09
N TYR A 125 3.09 2.40 15.02
CA TYR A 125 3.10 3.20 13.77
C TYR A 125 4.47 3.41 13.12
N ALA A 126 5.56 3.19 13.84
CA ALA A 126 6.89 3.67 13.44
C ALA A 126 7.64 2.78 12.42
N SER A 127 7.15 1.61 12.05
CA SER A 127 7.96 0.66 11.27
C SER A 127 7.42 0.22 9.91
N TYR A 128 6.28 0.73 9.47
CA TYR A 128 5.69 0.32 8.18
C TYR A 128 5.95 1.37 7.10
N THR A 129 7.17 1.40 6.57
CA THR A 129 7.56 2.33 5.51
C THR A 129 6.98 1.97 4.13
N ALA A 130 6.63 0.71 3.91
CA ALA A 130 6.09 0.27 2.62
C ALA A 130 4.64 0.75 2.41
N GLU A 131 3.82 0.73 3.45
CA GLU A 131 2.40 1.07 3.40
C GLU A 131 2.10 2.58 3.52
N GLU A 132 3.13 3.43 3.54
CA GLU A 132 2.96 4.90 3.62
C GLU A 132 2.07 5.47 2.51
N GLY A 133 2.04 4.84 1.34
CA GLY A 133 1.16 5.24 0.24
C GLY A 133 -0.33 5.19 0.57
N ALA A 134 -0.74 4.38 1.56
CA ALA A 134 -2.14 4.30 2.00
C ALA A 134 -2.56 5.45 2.93
N LYS A 135 -1.62 6.24 3.44
CA LYS A 135 -1.93 7.42 4.26
C LYS A 135 -2.79 8.41 3.47
N ASN A 136 -3.77 9.01 4.13
CA ASN A 136 -4.70 9.97 3.53
C ASN A 136 -5.54 9.39 2.36
N ARG A 137 -5.86 8.11 2.42
CA ARG A 137 -6.77 7.48 1.46
C ARG A 137 -7.97 6.90 2.18
N ASP A 138 -9.13 7.02 1.54
CA ASP A 138 -10.32 6.27 1.90
C ASP A 138 -10.28 4.91 1.21
N VAL A 139 -10.85 3.89 1.84
CA VAL A 139 -10.89 2.53 1.31
C VAL A 139 -12.33 2.10 1.10
N ASN A 140 -12.64 1.61 -0.09
CA ASN A 140 -13.90 0.95 -0.38
C ASN A 140 -13.64 -0.52 -0.69
N ILE A 141 -14.30 -1.43 0.02
CA ILE A 141 -14.27 -2.86 -0.23
C ILE A 141 -15.53 -3.22 -0.98
N ALA A 142 -15.40 -3.50 -2.28
CA ALA A 142 -16.52 -3.89 -3.13
C ALA A 142 -16.74 -5.40 -3.04
N LEU A 143 -17.94 -5.80 -2.63
CA LEU A 143 -18.36 -7.20 -2.58
C LEU A 143 -19.10 -7.60 -3.83
N GLY A 144 -18.88 -8.84 -4.26
CA GLY A 144 -19.66 -9.54 -5.25
C GLY A 144 -20.47 -10.68 -4.63
N ARG A 145 -21.34 -11.32 -5.42
CA ARG A 145 -22.05 -12.54 -5.06
C ARG A 145 -21.77 -13.63 -6.08
N ASN A 146 -21.55 -14.84 -5.59
CA ASN A 146 -21.47 -16.02 -6.45
C ASN A 146 -22.89 -16.53 -6.78
N ALA A 147 -22.97 -17.53 -7.65
CA ALA A 147 -24.24 -18.13 -8.06
C ALA A 147 -25.04 -18.76 -6.91
N GLN A 148 -24.38 -19.12 -5.81
CA GLN A 148 -24.97 -19.69 -4.61
C GLN A 148 -25.37 -18.60 -3.58
N GLY A 149 -25.22 -17.31 -3.93
CA GLY A 149 -25.54 -16.17 -3.06
C GLY A 149 -24.47 -15.83 -2.03
N GLY A 150 -23.36 -16.57 -1.98
CA GLY A 150 -22.23 -16.28 -1.10
C GLY A 150 -21.53 -14.98 -1.46
N LEU A 151 -21.13 -14.20 -0.43
CA LEU A 151 -20.38 -12.97 -0.62
C LEU A 151 -18.89 -13.27 -0.83
N PHE A 152 -18.28 -12.52 -1.73
CA PHE A 152 -16.82 -12.51 -1.93
C PHE A 152 -16.33 -11.07 -2.14
N VAL A 153 -15.07 -10.82 -1.84
CA VAL A 153 -14.42 -9.55 -2.16
C VAL A 153 -14.10 -9.54 -3.65
N GLN A 154 -14.70 -8.59 -4.36
CA GLN A 154 -14.46 -8.38 -5.76
C GLN A 154 -13.21 -7.54 -5.98
N LYS A 155 -13.11 -6.43 -5.26
CA LYS A 155 -11.95 -5.53 -5.29
C LYS A 155 -11.88 -4.64 -4.05
N VAL A 156 -10.70 -4.07 -3.82
CA VAL A 156 -10.45 -3.03 -2.83
C VAL A 156 -10.00 -1.77 -3.56
N ILE A 157 -10.63 -0.63 -3.27
CA ILE A 157 -10.39 0.64 -3.94
C ILE A 157 -9.81 1.64 -2.94
N PHE A 158 -8.63 2.16 -3.23
CA PHE A 158 -7.99 3.21 -2.44
C PHE A 158 -8.20 4.57 -3.13
N THR A 159 -8.99 5.45 -2.53
CA THR A 159 -9.34 6.75 -3.07
C THR A 159 -8.57 7.86 -2.34
N PRO A 160 -7.87 8.76 -3.05
CA PRO A 160 -7.23 9.92 -2.43
C PRO A 160 -8.26 10.78 -1.69
N ARG A 161 -7.90 11.26 -0.50
CA ARG A 161 -8.73 12.25 0.22
C ARG A 161 -8.33 13.65 -0.19
N GLU A 162 -9.32 14.46 -0.46
CA GLU A 162 -9.09 15.90 -0.57
C GLU A 162 -8.82 16.45 0.84
N ILE A 163 -7.60 16.90 1.08
CA ILE A 163 -7.23 17.62 2.31
C ILE A 163 -7.83 19.01 2.16
N LYS A 164 -8.91 19.26 2.91
CA LYS A 164 -9.51 20.60 3.01
C LYS A 164 -8.72 21.46 3.97
#